data_404fd77a3b65ce00f9a1ec0e2d4d8b7f
#
_entry.id   404fd77a3b65ce00f9a1ec0e2d4d8b7f
#
_cell.length_a   1.000
_cell.length_b   1.000
_cell.length_c   1.000
_cell.angle_alpha   90.00
_cell.angle_beta   90.00
_cell.angle_gamma   90.00
#
_symmetry.space_group_name_H-M   'P 1'
#
loop_
_entity.id
_entity.type
_entity.pdbx_description
1 polymer ?
#
loop_
_entity_poly.entity_id
_entity_poly.type
_entity_poly.pdbx_seq_one_letter_code
_entity_poly.pdbx_strand_id
1 'polypeptide(L)'
;MGPDARPIRMEVRVELKPGVMDAEALSIEKSLGLLGIDHVHQVTTARIYDLEFTDVTPADAQRLTDEAVERLLANPVIHRVTVRAAAP
;
A
#
# COMPACT_ATOMS: atom_id res chain seq x y z
N MET A 1 24.46 -20.56 14.00
CA MET A 1 23.35 -19.70 13.99
C MET A 1 22.69 -19.65 12.64
N GLY A 2 21.45 -19.69 12.64
CA GLY A 2 20.74 -19.51 11.41
C GLY A 2 21.00 -18.15 10.81
N PRO A 3 20.42 -17.89 9.68
CA PRO A 3 20.50 -16.59 9.05
C PRO A 3 20.09 -15.50 10.03
N ASP A 4 20.48 -14.31 9.72
CA ASP A 4 20.15 -13.16 10.53
C ASP A 4 18.66 -13.20 10.87
N ALA A 5 18.37 -13.33 12.16
CA ALA A 5 17.00 -13.46 12.65
C ALA A 5 16.24 -12.14 12.64
N ARG A 6 16.88 -11.05 12.19
CA ARG A 6 16.18 -9.79 12.12
C ARG A 6 15.07 -9.85 11.08
N PRO A 7 13.90 -9.35 11.43
CA PRO A 7 12.78 -9.35 10.48
C PRO A 7 13.10 -8.50 9.26
N ILE A 8 12.55 -8.91 8.14
CA ILE A 8 12.59 -8.14 6.90
C ILE A 8 11.21 -7.55 6.72
N ARG A 9 11.15 -6.25 6.58
CA ARG A 9 9.90 -5.54 6.38
C ARG A 9 9.72 -5.17 4.92
N MET A 10 8.54 -5.48 4.42
CA MET A 10 8.12 -5.09 3.08
C MET A 10 6.88 -4.22 3.22
N GLU A 11 6.87 -3.08 2.56
CA GLU A 11 5.71 -2.20 2.54
C GLU A 11 5.01 -2.32 1.20
N VAL A 12 3.71 -2.59 1.26
CA VAL A 12 2.86 -2.66 0.08
C VAL A 12 1.87 -1.52 0.13
N ARG A 13 1.92 -0.64 -0.86
CA ARG A 13 0.98 0.46 -1.00
C ARG A 13 0.02 0.15 -2.13
N VAL A 14 -1.26 0.11 -1.80
CA VAL A 14 -2.32 -0.20 -2.75
C VAL A 14 -3.20 1.02 -2.90
N GLU A 15 -3.32 1.52 -4.13
CA GLU A 15 -4.17 2.68 -4.41
C GLU A 15 -5.01 2.41 -5.66
N LEU A 16 -6.08 3.15 -5.81
CA LEU A 16 -6.92 3.01 -6.99
C LEU A 16 -6.22 3.64 -8.20
N LYS A 17 -6.37 3.01 -9.34
CA LYS A 17 -5.88 3.57 -10.60
C LYS A 17 -6.62 4.85 -10.94
N PRO A 18 -6.01 5.78 -11.68
CA PRO A 18 -6.71 6.95 -12.18
C PRO A 18 -7.97 6.54 -12.94
N GLY A 19 -9.05 7.27 -12.71
CA GLY A 19 -10.32 6.99 -13.34
C GLY A 19 -11.22 6.02 -12.61
N VAL A 20 -10.70 5.34 -11.58
CA VAL A 20 -11.53 4.50 -10.72
C VAL A 20 -12.08 5.37 -9.59
N MET A 21 -13.39 5.29 -9.37
CA MET A 21 -14.04 6.11 -8.35
C MET A 21 -13.57 5.75 -6.95
N ASP A 22 -13.20 6.77 -6.19
CA ASP A 22 -12.83 6.65 -4.78
C ASP A 22 -13.87 7.41 -3.95
N ALA A 23 -14.89 6.69 -3.51
CA ALA A 23 -16.00 7.32 -2.79
C ALA A 23 -15.57 7.92 -1.46
N GLU A 24 -14.61 7.30 -0.79
CA GLU A 24 -14.08 7.83 0.46
C GLU A 24 -13.36 9.16 0.23
N ALA A 25 -12.51 9.22 -0.79
CA ALA A 25 -11.79 10.44 -1.12
C ALA A 25 -12.74 11.58 -1.49
N LEU A 26 -13.78 11.27 -2.26
CA LEU A 26 -14.78 12.28 -2.62
C LEU A 26 -15.53 12.81 -1.41
N SER A 27 -15.85 11.94 -0.47
CA SER A 27 -16.48 12.32 0.79
C SER A 27 -15.60 13.23 1.62
N ILE A 28 -14.31 12.93 1.67
CA ILE A 28 -13.33 13.74 2.41
C ILE A 28 -13.21 15.11 1.74
N GLU A 29 -13.11 15.17 0.41
CA GLU A 29 -13.05 16.44 -0.31
C GLU A 29 -14.23 17.34 0.04
N LYS A 30 -15.42 16.76 0.02
CA LYS A 30 -16.64 17.52 0.33
C LYS A 30 -16.61 18.02 1.78
N SER A 31 -16.18 17.18 2.70
CA SER A 31 -16.09 17.55 4.12
C SER A 31 -15.07 18.65 4.35
N LEU A 32 -13.94 18.60 3.67
CA LEU A 32 -12.94 19.66 3.77
C LEU A 32 -13.49 21.01 3.34
N GLY A 33 -14.25 21.03 2.25
CA GLY A 33 -14.92 22.26 1.81
C GLY A 33 -15.88 22.78 2.85
N LEU A 34 -16.66 21.91 3.46
CA LEU A 34 -17.61 22.30 4.51
C LEU A 34 -16.92 22.83 5.77
N LEU A 35 -15.69 22.41 6.02
CA LEU A 35 -14.89 22.88 7.15
C LEU A 35 -14.13 24.17 6.83
N GLY A 36 -14.27 24.69 5.61
CA GLY A 36 -13.57 25.91 5.21
C GLY A 36 -12.11 25.67 4.83
N ILE A 37 -11.72 24.42 4.64
CA ILE A 37 -10.36 24.09 4.20
C ILE A 37 -10.37 24.09 2.69
N ASP A 38 -9.98 25.23 2.13
CA ASP A 38 -10.05 25.48 0.70
C ASP A 38 -8.73 25.10 0.00
N HIS A 39 -8.77 25.10 -1.32
CA HIS A 39 -7.61 24.88 -2.19
C HIS A 39 -7.06 23.47 -2.17
N VAL A 40 -7.80 22.51 -1.64
CA VAL A 40 -7.46 21.10 -1.79
C VAL A 40 -7.94 20.69 -3.19
N HIS A 41 -6.99 20.46 -4.08
CA HIS A 41 -7.32 20.13 -5.46
C HIS A 41 -7.92 18.73 -5.57
N GLN A 42 -7.35 17.78 -4.84
CA GLN A 42 -7.77 16.40 -4.94
C GLN A 42 -7.33 15.65 -3.68
N VAL A 43 -8.19 14.74 -3.23
CA VAL A 43 -7.86 13.78 -2.18
C VAL A 43 -7.77 12.40 -2.82
N THR A 44 -6.76 11.66 -2.47
CA THR A 44 -6.65 10.25 -2.84
C THR A 44 -6.42 9.44 -1.59
N THR A 45 -6.84 8.20 -1.61
CA THR A 45 -6.61 7.28 -0.49
C THR A 45 -5.69 6.15 -0.93
N ALA A 46 -5.05 5.54 0.03
CA ALA A 46 -4.24 4.37 -0.21
C ALA A 46 -4.29 3.48 1.02
N ARG A 47 -4.09 2.19 0.80
CA ARG A 47 -3.96 1.24 1.88
C ARG A 47 -2.51 0.78 1.95
N ILE A 48 -1.97 0.74 3.15
CA ILE A 48 -0.60 0.29 3.37
C ILE A 48 -0.66 -1.04 4.13
N TYR A 49 0.02 -2.03 3.60
CA TYR A 49 0.24 -3.30 4.28
C TYR A 49 1.72 -3.40 4.61
N ASP A 50 2.04 -3.62 5.87
CA ASP A 50 3.41 -3.88 6.29
C ASP A 50 3.54 -5.37 6.56
N LEU A 51 4.38 -6.03 5.77
CA LEU A 51 4.63 -7.46 5.91
C LEU A 51 5.98 -7.64 6.58
N GLU A 52 5.99 -8.37 7.68
CA GLU A 52 7.22 -8.63 8.40
C GLU A 52 7.53 -10.12 8.29
N PHE A 53 8.66 -10.42 7.67
CA PHE A 53 9.09 -11.79 7.43
C PHE A 53 10.22 -12.15 8.37
N THR A 54 10.21 -13.38 8.83
CA THR A 54 11.30 -13.94 9.63
C THR A 54 11.84 -15.18 8.93
N ASP A 55 13.13 -15.42 9.11
CA ASP A 55 13.78 -16.63 8.60
C ASP A 55 13.75 -16.79 7.09
N VAL A 56 13.74 -15.65 6.37
CA VAL A 56 13.81 -15.65 4.92
C VAL A 56 14.88 -14.67 4.46
N THR A 57 15.34 -14.85 3.23
CA THR A 57 16.27 -13.90 2.62
C THR A 57 15.50 -12.70 2.07
N PRO A 58 16.18 -11.57 1.83
CA PRO A 58 15.52 -10.43 1.17
C PRO A 58 14.89 -10.81 -0.18
N ALA A 59 15.53 -11.67 -0.95
CA ALA A 59 14.96 -12.13 -2.22
C ALA A 59 13.67 -12.91 -2.01
N ASP A 60 13.63 -13.77 -0.99
CA ASP A 60 12.41 -14.51 -0.66
C ASP A 60 11.32 -13.58 -0.17
N ALA A 61 11.66 -12.59 0.65
CA ALA A 61 10.68 -11.62 1.14
C ALA A 61 10.04 -10.87 -0.03
N GLN A 62 10.84 -10.45 -1.00
CA GLN A 62 10.33 -9.78 -2.20
C GLN A 62 9.39 -10.69 -2.99
N ARG A 63 9.83 -11.91 -3.25
CA ARG A 63 9.04 -12.88 -4.01
C ARG A 63 7.72 -13.21 -3.33
N LEU A 64 7.75 -13.45 -2.01
CA LEU A 64 6.55 -13.76 -1.25
C LEU A 64 5.60 -12.58 -1.17
N THR A 65 6.14 -11.37 -1.09
CA THR A 65 5.33 -10.16 -1.09
C THR A 65 4.63 -9.99 -2.43
N ASP A 66 5.35 -10.17 -3.52
CA ASP A 66 4.76 -10.07 -4.87
C ASP A 66 3.63 -11.10 -5.04
N GLU A 67 3.84 -12.31 -4.52
CA GLU A 67 2.81 -13.33 -4.56
C GLU A 67 1.60 -12.95 -3.72
N ALA A 68 1.81 -12.38 -2.53
CA ALA A 68 0.71 -11.94 -1.68
C ALA A 68 -0.11 -10.82 -2.35
N VAL A 69 0.57 -9.89 -3.02
CA VAL A 69 -0.10 -8.82 -3.75
C VAL A 69 -0.98 -9.43 -4.85
N GLU A 70 -0.42 -10.31 -5.65
CA GLU A 70 -1.13 -10.89 -6.78
C GLU A 70 -2.33 -11.72 -6.35
N ARG A 71 -2.17 -12.50 -5.27
CA ARG A 71 -3.19 -13.49 -4.87
C ARG A 71 -4.19 -12.95 -3.87
N LEU A 72 -3.89 -11.88 -3.15
CA LEU A 72 -4.72 -11.46 -2.02
C LEU A 72 -4.90 -9.96 -1.87
N LEU A 73 -3.83 -9.18 -1.96
CA LEU A 73 -3.85 -7.80 -1.46
C LEU A 73 -4.40 -6.79 -2.46
N ALA A 74 -4.37 -7.10 -3.75
CA ALA A 74 -4.77 -6.13 -4.76
C ALA A 74 -5.46 -6.79 -5.93
N ASN A 75 -6.35 -6.03 -6.56
CA ASN A 75 -6.97 -6.40 -7.82
C ASN A 75 -6.29 -5.60 -8.93
N PRO A 76 -5.51 -6.24 -9.81
CA PRO A 76 -4.75 -5.51 -10.83
C PRO A 76 -5.61 -4.72 -11.82
N VAL A 77 -6.90 -5.04 -11.89
CA VAL A 77 -7.81 -4.30 -12.78
C VAL A 77 -8.03 -2.89 -12.27
N ILE A 78 -8.14 -2.70 -10.96
CA ILE A 78 -8.51 -1.42 -10.37
C ILE A 78 -7.41 -0.79 -9.51
N HIS A 79 -6.39 -1.56 -9.13
CA HIS A 79 -5.37 -1.08 -8.20
C HIS A 79 -4.02 -0.87 -8.87
N ARG A 80 -3.33 0.15 -8.38
CA ARG A 80 -1.90 0.37 -8.64
C ARG A 80 -1.17 0.04 -7.34
N VAL A 81 -0.11 -0.77 -7.45
CA VAL A 81 0.61 -1.27 -6.28
C VAL A 81 2.06 -0.84 -6.35
N THR A 82 2.57 -0.39 -5.22
CA THR A 82 3.99 -0.11 -5.04
C THR A 82 4.49 -0.98 -3.90
N VAL A 83 5.55 -1.74 -4.16
CA VAL A 83 6.18 -2.60 -3.16
C VAL A 83 7.59 -2.10 -2.93
N ARG A 84 7.97 -1.95 -1.67
CA ARG A 84 9.32 -1.54 -1.35
C ARG A 84 9.79 -2.20 -0.05
N ALA A 85 11.11 -2.39 0.06
CA ALA A 85 11.69 -2.83 1.32
C ALA A 85 11.66 -1.66 2.28
N ALA A 86 11.07 -1.87 3.45
CA ALA A 86 11.01 -0.83 4.47
C ALA A 86 12.26 -0.90 5.33
N ALA A 87 12.73 0.27 5.76
CA ALA A 87 13.84 0.33 6.69
C ALA A 87 13.45 -0.34 8.00
N PRO A 88 14.37 -1.04 8.64
CA PRO A 88 14.10 -1.68 9.93
C PRO A 88 13.86 -0.66 11.03
#